data_5e7215344948f37fbabb977609d70b33
#
_entry.id   5e7215344948f37fbabb977609d70b33
#
_cell.length_a   1.000
_cell.length_b   1.000
_cell.length_c   1.000
_cell.angle_alpha   90.00
_cell.angle_beta   90.00
_cell.angle_gamma   90.00
#
_symmetry.space_group_name_H-M   'P 1'
#
loop_
_entity.id
_entity.type
_entity.pdbx_description
1 polymer ?
#
loop_
_entity_poly.entity_id
_entity_poly.type
_entity_poly.pdbx_seq_one_letter_code
_entity_poly.pdbx_strand_id
1 'polypeptide(L)'
;EEFKNAYMDFVEADTELETAKTVAHIRNTINLLDSFYEGEMAYFNSQMPKYGILKKEMGEVIVASPFKGEMEKEFGSILLQNMEAQKQLSDECIVDDQVEEAELVNQYMKTQAAATVDFRGEQLGTYGLLKHMQSTDRTERKAAFEAWAKLYEGIAPKLDEVYDGLVKV
;
A
#
# COMPACT_ATOMS: atom_id res chain seq x y z
N GLU A 1 9.07 33.03 11.77
CA GLU A 1 8.21 33.10 10.56
C GLU A 1 8.84 32.31 9.38
N GLU A 2 10.10 32.56 9.01
CA GLU A 2 10.78 31.82 7.92
C GLU A 2 10.76 30.29 8.15
N PHE A 3 11.01 29.84 9.39
CA PHE A 3 10.98 28.42 9.74
C PHE A 3 9.59 27.80 9.56
N LYS A 4 8.54 28.54 9.96
CA LYS A 4 7.15 28.13 9.75
C LYS A 4 6.81 28.04 8.25
N ASN A 5 7.21 29.04 7.48
CA ASN A 5 6.97 29.07 6.04
C ASN A 5 7.64 27.88 5.34
N ALA A 6 8.91 27.62 5.66
CA ALA A 6 9.64 26.45 5.13
C ALA A 6 8.94 25.10 5.48
N TYR A 7 8.38 24.99 6.68
CA TYR A 7 7.58 23.82 7.05
C TYR A 7 6.27 23.74 6.24
N MET A 8 5.59 24.87 6.02
CA MET A 8 4.36 24.89 5.22
C MET A 8 4.62 24.56 3.75
N ASP A 9 5.72 25.04 3.16
CA ASP A 9 6.14 24.69 1.81
C ASP A 9 6.41 23.18 1.69
N PHE A 10 7.05 22.59 2.72
CA PHE A 10 7.25 21.16 2.79
C PHE A 10 5.91 20.38 2.87
N VAL A 11 4.96 20.84 3.69
CA VAL A 11 3.62 20.22 3.83
C VAL A 11 2.85 20.29 2.51
N GLU A 12 2.97 21.40 1.77
CA GLU A 12 2.35 21.53 0.44
C GLU A 12 2.93 20.51 -0.55
N ALA A 13 4.25 20.41 -0.64
CA ALA A 13 4.92 19.44 -1.49
C ALA A 13 4.61 17.98 -1.08
N ASP A 14 4.56 17.66 0.23
CA ASP A 14 4.16 16.37 0.75
C ASP A 14 2.72 16.01 0.34
N THR A 15 1.81 16.98 0.44
CA THR A 15 0.41 16.82 0.06
C THR A 15 0.25 16.55 -1.43
N GLU A 16 0.97 17.26 -2.28
CA GLU A 16 0.97 17.03 -3.73
C GLU A 16 1.49 15.64 -4.09
N LEU A 17 2.61 15.21 -3.48
CA LEU A 17 3.21 13.91 -3.72
C LEU A 17 2.29 12.76 -3.27
N GLU A 18 1.76 12.84 -2.05
CA GLU A 18 0.83 11.81 -1.53
C GLU A 18 -0.49 11.79 -2.32
N THR A 19 -0.94 12.93 -2.83
CA THR A 19 -2.12 13.00 -3.72
C THR A 19 -1.83 12.30 -5.04
N ALA A 20 -0.69 12.57 -5.68
CA ALA A 20 -0.30 11.93 -6.93
C ALA A 20 -0.19 10.41 -6.77
N LYS A 21 0.48 9.93 -5.71
CA LYS A 21 0.56 8.52 -5.35
C LYS A 21 -0.81 7.89 -5.15
N THR A 22 -1.69 8.58 -4.40
CA THR A 22 -3.05 8.09 -4.13
C THR A 22 -3.86 7.96 -5.41
N VAL A 23 -3.78 8.93 -6.32
CA VAL A 23 -4.45 8.85 -7.63
C VAL A 23 -3.90 7.71 -8.46
N ALA A 24 -2.58 7.52 -8.53
CA ALA A 24 -1.96 6.40 -9.22
C ALA A 24 -2.42 5.06 -8.63
N HIS A 25 -2.47 4.95 -7.31
CA HIS A 25 -2.96 3.75 -6.61
C HIS A 25 -4.43 3.45 -6.94
N ILE A 26 -5.32 4.44 -6.86
CA ILE A 26 -6.74 4.27 -7.20
C ILE A 26 -6.89 3.78 -8.66
N ARG A 27 -6.15 4.38 -9.58
CA ARG A 27 -6.20 3.99 -11.00
C ARG A 27 -5.66 2.57 -11.22
N ASN A 28 -4.56 2.23 -10.58
CA ASN A 28 -3.99 0.89 -10.64
C ASN A 28 -4.94 -0.17 -10.07
N THR A 29 -5.65 0.10 -8.96
CA THR A 29 -6.62 -0.85 -8.38
C THR A 29 -7.85 -1.08 -9.24
N ILE A 30 -8.21 -0.15 -10.14
CA ILE A 30 -9.30 -0.36 -11.11
C ILE A 30 -8.89 -1.40 -12.16
N ASN A 31 -7.63 -1.40 -12.59
CA ASN A 31 -7.10 -2.36 -13.55
C ASN A 31 -5.62 -2.63 -13.26
N LEU A 32 -5.33 -3.68 -12.50
CA LEU A 32 -3.96 -4.10 -12.12
C LEU A 32 -3.09 -4.54 -13.31
N LEU A 33 -3.67 -4.69 -14.51
CA LEU A 33 -2.97 -5.05 -15.75
C LEU A 33 -2.71 -3.83 -16.65
N ASP A 34 -3.06 -2.62 -16.21
CA ASP A 34 -2.73 -1.39 -16.90
C ASP A 34 -1.25 -1.06 -16.69
N SER A 35 -0.45 -1.23 -17.75
CA SER A 35 1.00 -1.09 -17.70
C SER A 35 1.47 0.33 -17.36
N PHE A 36 0.66 1.36 -17.66
CA PHE A 36 1.00 2.73 -17.29
C PHE A 36 0.93 2.92 -15.76
N TYR A 37 -0.21 2.60 -15.15
CA TYR A 37 -0.37 2.75 -13.69
C TYR A 37 0.41 1.70 -12.90
N GLU A 38 0.71 0.55 -13.48
CA GLU A 38 1.69 -0.39 -12.93
C GLU A 38 3.08 0.25 -12.82
N GLY A 39 3.53 0.93 -13.88
CA GLY A 39 4.80 1.66 -13.89
C GLY A 39 4.83 2.81 -12.88
N GLU A 40 3.74 3.59 -12.79
CA GLU A 40 3.59 4.65 -11.79
C GLU A 40 3.69 4.10 -10.35
N MET A 41 3.01 3.00 -10.05
CA MET A 41 3.08 2.37 -8.74
C MET A 41 4.47 1.82 -8.41
N ALA A 42 5.14 1.19 -9.38
CA ALA A 42 6.52 0.74 -9.21
C ALA A 42 7.46 1.91 -8.90
N TYR A 43 7.29 3.06 -9.58
CA TYR A 43 8.02 4.28 -9.29
C TYR A 43 7.78 4.75 -7.85
N PHE A 44 6.51 4.92 -7.43
CA PHE A 44 6.20 5.35 -6.08
C PHE A 44 6.74 4.37 -5.03
N ASN A 45 6.55 3.06 -5.22
CA ASN A 45 7.05 2.03 -4.29
C ASN A 45 8.57 2.10 -4.11
N SER A 46 9.32 2.45 -5.16
CA SER A 46 10.78 2.62 -5.11
C SER A 46 11.24 3.94 -4.48
N GLN A 47 10.40 4.99 -4.53
CA GLN A 47 10.79 6.33 -4.06
C GLN A 47 10.26 6.65 -2.66
N MET A 48 9.07 6.12 -2.29
CA MET A 48 8.44 6.47 -1.01
C MET A 48 9.26 6.09 0.23
N PRO A 49 9.97 4.94 0.29
CA PRO A 49 10.85 4.66 1.41
C PRO A 49 11.96 5.71 1.58
N LYS A 50 12.57 6.15 0.47
CA LYS A 50 13.59 7.22 0.47
C LYS A 50 13.00 8.56 0.91
N TYR A 51 11.79 8.86 0.44
CA TYR A 51 11.07 10.04 0.87
C TYR A 51 10.72 9.99 2.37
N GLY A 52 10.44 8.80 2.91
CA GLY A 52 10.27 8.57 4.35
C GLY A 52 11.48 9.02 5.18
N ILE A 53 12.71 8.82 4.67
CA ILE A 53 13.93 9.32 5.32
C ILE A 53 13.95 10.85 5.37
N LEU A 54 13.61 11.52 4.26
CA LEU A 54 13.52 13.00 4.24
C LEU A 54 12.48 13.54 5.22
N LYS A 55 11.32 12.88 5.33
CA LYS A 55 10.29 13.23 6.31
C LYS A 55 10.80 13.07 7.75
N LYS A 56 11.54 12.00 8.02
CA LYS A 56 12.20 11.77 9.33
C LYS A 56 13.19 12.89 9.64
N GLU A 57 14.11 13.20 8.71
CA GLU A 57 15.11 14.26 8.88
C GLU A 57 14.44 15.62 9.15
N MET A 58 13.40 15.97 8.40
CA MET A 58 12.62 17.19 8.64
C MET A 58 12.02 17.19 10.05
N GLY A 59 11.43 16.07 10.49
CA GLY A 59 10.89 15.92 11.85
C GLY A 59 11.97 16.10 12.92
N GLU A 60 13.16 15.55 12.73
CA GLU A 60 14.30 15.69 13.63
C GLU A 60 14.76 17.14 13.77
N VAL A 61 14.86 17.85 12.65
CA VAL A 61 15.21 19.29 12.63
C VAL A 61 14.16 20.09 13.42
N ILE A 62 12.88 19.82 13.23
CA ILE A 62 11.79 20.52 13.94
C ILE A 62 11.85 20.23 15.44
N VAL A 63 11.97 18.96 15.83
CA VAL A 63 11.99 18.54 17.24
C VAL A 63 13.23 19.05 17.98
N ALA A 64 14.38 19.16 17.31
CA ALA A 64 15.61 19.70 17.86
C ALA A 64 15.68 21.24 17.82
N SER A 65 14.77 21.89 17.09
CA SER A 65 14.77 23.33 16.90
C SER A 65 14.46 24.10 18.19
N PRO A 66 15.07 25.28 18.43
CA PRO A 66 14.64 26.18 19.48
C PRO A 66 13.19 26.68 19.29
N PHE A 67 12.62 26.56 18.09
CA PHE A 67 11.25 26.94 17.76
C PHE A 67 10.21 25.84 18.03
N LYS A 68 10.63 24.67 18.56
CA LYS A 68 9.73 23.54 18.88
C LYS A 68 8.46 23.98 19.62
N GLY A 69 8.59 24.83 20.66
CA GLY A 69 7.44 25.29 21.44
C GLY A 69 6.51 26.24 20.67
N GLU A 70 6.99 26.96 19.67
CA GLU A 70 6.16 27.79 18.79
C GLU A 70 5.41 26.90 17.78
N MET A 71 6.07 25.90 17.23
CA MET A 71 5.46 24.89 16.36
C MET A 71 4.35 24.10 17.09
N GLU A 72 4.59 23.73 18.36
CA GLU A 72 3.59 23.05 19.18
C GLU A 72 2.35 23.92 19.43
N LYS A 73 2.52 25.21 19.66
CA LYS A 73 1.40 26.15 19.85
C LYS A 73 0.59 26.37 18.57
N GLU A 74 1.24 26.38 17.42
CA GLU A 74 0.60 26.62 16.13
C GLU A 74 -0.09 25.38 15.59
N PHE A 75 0.58 24.21 15.64
CA PHE A 75 0.14 22.99 14.97
C PHE A 75 -0.33 21.89 15.94
N GLY A 76 -0.19 22.10 17.23
CA GLY A 76 -0.58 21.14 18.27
C GLY A 76 0.52 20.14 18.65
N SER A 77 0.38 19.53 19.82
CA SER A 77 1.35 18.56 20.37
C SER A 77 1.40 17.25 19.61
N ILE A 78 0.32 16.86 18.94
CA ILE A 78 0.23 15.60 18.18
C ILE A 78 1.22 15.60 17.00
N LEU A 79 1.44 16.75 16.35
CA LEU A 79 2.43 16.86 15.28
C LEU A 79 3.81 16.42 15.76
N LEU A 80 4.26 16.94 16.89
CA LEU A 80 5.58 16.64 17.44
C LEU A 80 5.69 15.19 17.93
N GLN A 81 4.63 14.65 18.54
CA GLN A 81 4.58 13.25 18.96
C GLN A 81 4.70 12.31 17.74
N ASN A 82 4.02 12.62 16.65
CA ASN A 82 4.12 11.84 15.40
C ASN A 82 5.54 11.92 14.81
N MET A 83 6.16 13.10 14.81
CA MET A 83 7.55 13.26 14.35
C MET A 83 8.53 12.46 15.20
N GLU A 84 8.35 12.44 16.52
CA GLU A 84 9.17 11.64 17.44
C GLU A 84 8.97 10.12 17.22
N ALA A 85 7.74 9.68 16.96
CA ALA A 85 7.44 8.29 16.65
C ALA A 85 8.05 7.86 15.30
N GLN A 86 8.02 8.71 14.28
CA GLN A 86 8.59 8.44 12.95
C GLN A 86 10.11 8.17 12.98
N LYS A 87 10.83 8.70 13.97
CA LYS A 87 12.26 8.40 14.13
C LYS A 87 12.58 6.91 14.26
N GLN A 88 11.64 6.13 14.79
CA GLN A 88 11.81 4.69 15.01
C GLN A 88 11.35 3.83 13.82
N LEU A 89 10.60 4.43 12.88
CA LEU A 89 9.94 3.71 11.79
C LEU A 89 10.66 3.80 10.44
N SER A 90 11.59 4.74 10.29
CA SER A 90 12.30 4.97 9.04
C SER A 90 13.80 4.94 9.27
N ASP A 91 14.49 4.04 8.59
CA ASP A 91 15.96 3.92 8.61
C ASP A 91 16.45 3.55 7.22
N GLU A 92 17.65 4.05 6.86
CA GLU A 92 18.24 3.74 5.56
C GLU A 92 18.49 2.24 5.37
N CYS A 93 18.76 1.51 6.46
CA CYS A 93 19.05 0.09 6.38
C CYS A 93 17.85 -0.79 6.00
N ILE A 94 16.60 -0.28 6.12
CA ILE A 94 15.39 -1.03 5.76
C ILE A 94 14.76 -0.57 4.44
N VAL A 95 15.35 0.39 3.73
CA VAL A 95 14.78 0.94 2.48
C VAL A 95 14.63 -0.14 1.41
N ASP A 96 15.68 -0.94 1.22
CA ASP A 96 15.66 -2.00 0.20
C ASP A 96 14.63 -3.09 0.56
N ASP A 97 14.53 -3.46 1.83
CA ASP A 97 13.54 -4.41 2.34
C ASP A 97 12.11 -3.88 2.11
N GLN A 98 11.85 -2.59 2.37
CA GLN A 98 10.55 -1.97 2.12
C GLN A 98 10.16 -1.96 0.63
N VAL A 99 11.13 -1.78 -0.26
CA VAL A 99 10.90 -1.86 -1.71
C VAL A 99 10.57 -3.30 -2.11
N GLU A 100 11.32 -4.29 -1.60
CA GLU A 100 11.07 -5.71 -1.87
C GLU A 100 9.71 -6.17 -1.32
N GLU A 101 9.35 -5.75 -0.10
CA GLU A 101 8.02 -5.99 0.49
C GLU A 101 6.91 -5.45 -0.42
N ALA A 102 7.04 -4.21 -0.89
CA ALA A 102 6.03 -3.60 -1.76
C ALA A 102 5.87 -4.34 -3.10
N GLU A 103 6.95 -4.87 -3.67
CA GLU A 103 6.90 -5.70 -4.87
C GLU A 103 6.20 -7.04 -4.62
N LEU A 104 6.49 -7.70 -3.51
CA LEU A 104 5.84 -8.96 -3.10
C LEU A 104 4.34 -8.76 -2.86
N VAL A 105 3.95 -7.68 -2.18
CA VAL A 105 2.53 -7.32 -1.99
C VAL A 105 1.84 -7.09 -3.34
N ASN A 106 2.49 -6.42 -4.28
CA ASN A 106 1.95 -6.23 -5.63
C ASN A 106 1.78 -7.55 -6.38
N GLN A 107 2.73 -8.48 -6.28
CA GLN A 107 2.62 -9.82 -6.84
C GLN A 107 1.45 -10.62 -6.24
N TYR A 108 1.23 -10.52 -4.92
CA TYR A 108 0.07 -11.10 -4.25
C TYR A 108 -1.24 -10.60 -4.84
N MET A 109 -1.38 -9.26 -4.93
CA MET A 109 -2.59 -8.62 -5.46
C MET A 109 -2.86 -9.01 -6.91
N LYS A 110 -1.84 -9.02 -7.76
CA LYS A 110 -1.95 -9.46 -9.17
C LYS A 110 -2.34 -10.92 -9.30
N THR A 111 -1.73 -11.80 -8.49
CA THR A 111 -2.05 -13.23 -8.49
C THR A 111 -3.52 -13.47 -8.17
N GLN A 112 -4.04 -12.77 -7.16
CA GLN A 112 -5.47 -12.87 -6.82
C GLN A 112 -6.39 -12.26 -7.88
N ALA A 113 -6.03 -11.09 -8.42
CA ALA A 113 -6.85 -10.42 -9.42
C ALA A 113 -6.94 -11.19 -10.75
N ALA A 114 -5.88 -11.88 -11.15
CA ALA A 114 -5.83 -12.67 -12.36
C ALA A 114 -6.49 -14.06 -12.22
N ALA A 115 -6.73 -14.52 -10.98
CA ALA A 115 -7.28 -15.84 -10.73
C ALA A 115 -8.73 -15.95 -11.17
N THR A 116 -9.00 -16.97 -11.99
CA THR A 116 -10.36 -17.31 -12.44
C THR A 116 -10.59 -18.81 -12.37
N VAL A 117 -11.85 -19.20 -12.28
CA VAL A 117 -12.29 -20.58 -12.33
C VAL A 117 -13.57 -20.69 -13.19
N ASP A 118 -13.73 -21.80 -13.87
CA ASP A 118 -15.00 -22.08 -14.57
C ASP A 118 -16.11 -22.34 -13.52
N PHE A 119 -17.16 -21.55 -13.60
CA PHE A 119 -18.37 -21.74 -12.84
C PHE A 119 -19.57 -21.68 -13.77
N ARG A 120 -20.16 -22.86 -14.08
CA ARG A 120 -21.31 -23.01 -14.97
C ARG A 120 -21.08 -22.45 -16.39
N GLY A 121 -19.87 -22.57 -16.91
CA GLY A 121 -19.51 -22.09 -18.26
C GLY A 121 -19.05 -20.63 -18.33
N GLU A 122 -18.96 -19.95 -17.18
CA GLU A 122 -18.40 -18.61 -17.07
C GLU A 122 -17.07 -18.62 -16.30
N GLN A 123 -16.09 -17.84 -16.78
CA GLN A 123 -14.83 -17.63 -16.07
C GLN A 123 -15.02 -16.54 -15.00
N LEU A 124 -15.11 -16.95 -13.74
CA LEU A 124 -15.35 -16.05 -12.63
C LEU A 124 -14.13 -15.96 -11.70
N GLY A 125 -13.77 -14.74 -11.30
CA GLY A 125 -12.86 -14.48 -10.20
C GLY A 125 -13.58 -14.51 -8.85
N THR A 126 -12.84 -14.22 -7.79
CA THR A 126 -13.35 -14.23 -6.40
C THR A 126 -14.64 -13.41 -6.23
N TYR A 127 -14.67 -12.19 -6.76
CA TYR A 127 -15.86 -11.31 -6.64
C TYR A 127 -17.05 -11.80 -7.47
N GLY A 128 -16.81 -12.41 -8.63
CA GLY A 128 -17.87 -13.03 -9.42
C GLY A 128 -18.54 -14.18 -8.69
N LEU A 129 -17.76 -15.00 -8.00
CA LEU A 129 -18.27 -16.11 -7.19
C LEU A 129 -19.05 -15.65 -5.95
N LEU A 130 -18.68 -14.52 -5.35
CA LEU A 130 -19.30 -14.00 -4.13
C LEU A 130 -20.82 -13.81 -4.29
N LYS A 131 -21.28 -13.37 -5.45
CA LYS A 131 -22.70 -13.26 -5.78
C LYS A 131 -23.44 -14.60 -5.62
N HIS A 132 -22.85 -15.69 -6.07
CA HIS A 132 -23.41 -17.04 -6.00
C HIS A 132 -23.28 -17.64 -4.60
N MET A 133 -22.25 -17.29 -3.86
CA MET A 133 -22.09 -17.67 -2.44
C MET A 133 -23.18 -17.08 -1.55
N GLN A 134 -23.81 -15.97 -1.96
CA GLN A 134 -24.91 -15.32 -1.24
C GLN A 134 -26.30 -15.76 -1.73
N SER A 135 -26.40 -16.71 -2.67
CA SER A 135 -27.68 -17.23 -3.17
C SER A 135 -28.54 -17.81 -2.05
N THR A 136 -29.87 -17.69 -2.16
CA THR A 136 -30.82 -18.34 -1.26
C THR A 136 -30.86 -19.86 -1.49
N ASP A 137 -30.47 -20.33 -2.68
CA ASP A 137 -30.35 -21.76 -2.99
C ASP A 137 -29.08 -22.36 -2.37
N ARG A 138 -29.25 -23.31 -1.47
CA ARG A 138 -28.14 -24.02 -0.80
C ARG A 138 -27.22 -24.76 -1.78
N THR A 139 -27.81 -25.34 -2.82
CA THR A 139 -27.04 -26.11 -3.83
C THR A 139 -26.12 -25.19 -4.63
N GLU A 140 -26.63 -24.01 -4.99
CA GLU A 140 -25.84 -22.99 -5.66
C GLU A 140 -24.73 -22.46 -4.77
N ARG A 141 -25.04 -22.12 -3.50
CA ARG A 141 -24.01 -21.69 -2.53
C ARG A 141 -22.89 -22.72 -2.40
N LYS A 142 -23.25 -23.99 -2.22
CA LYS A 142 -22.27 -25.08 -2.09
C LYS A 142 -21.35 -25.14 -3.31
N ALA A 143 -21.93 -25.16 -4.51
CA ALA A 143 -21.16 -25.19 -5.75
C ALA A 143 -20.23 -23.97 -5.89
N ALA A 144 -20.69 -22.78 -5.49
CA ALA A 144 -19.86 -21.57 -5.53
C ALA A 144 -18.70 -21.62 -4.53
N PHE A 145 -18.88 -22.15 -3.33
CA PHE A 145 -17.81 -22.37 -2.37
C PHE A 145 -16.81 -23.43 -2.84
N GLU A 146 -17.25 -24.50 -3.47
CA GLU A 146 -16.38 -25.52 -4.06
C GLU A 146 -15.54 -24.93 -5.22
N ALA A 147 -16.14 -24.11 -6.07
CA ALA A 147 -15.44 -23.40 -7.12
C ALA A 147 -14.41 -22.38 -6.55
N TRP A 148 -14.77 -21.67 -5.50
CA TRP A 148 -13.87 -20.75 -4.79
C TRP A 148 -12.66 -21.48 -4.19
N ALA A 149 -12.89 -22.62 -3.52
CA ALA A 149 -11.80 -23.45 -2.99
C ALA A 149 -10.86 -23.90 -4.11
N LYS A 150 -11.41 -24.37 -5.23
CA LYS A 150 -10.63 -24.79 -6.40
C LYS A 150 -9.83 -23.63 -7.03
N LEU A 151 -10.38 -22.42 -7.06
CA LEU A 151 -9.67 -21.22 -7.51
C LEU A 151 -8.42 -20.99 -6.65
N TYR A 152 -8.57 -21.00 -5.31
CA TYR A 152 -7.45 -20.79 -4.40
C TYR A 152 -6.46 -21.96 -4.42
N GLU A 153 -6.90 -23.22 -4.52
CA GLU A 153 -6.01 -24.35 -4.74
C GLU A 153 -5.13 -24.18 -5.99
N GLY A 154 -5.69 -23.60 -7.06
CA GLY A 154 -4.96 -23.33 -8.29
C GLY A 154 -3.86 -22.27 -8.18
N ILE A 155 -4.01 -21.29 -7.30
CA ILE A 155 -3.04 -20.20 -7.09
C ILE A 155 -2.19 -20.37 -5.82
N ALA A 156 -2.51 -21.34 -4.96
CA ALA A 156 -1.83 -21.57 -3.69
C ALA A 156 -0.30 -21.64 -3.82
N PRO A 157 0.28 -22.38 -4.79
CA PRO A 157 1.75 -22.43 -4.90
C PRO A 157 2.39 -21.06 -5.14
N LYS A 158 1.69 -20.18 -5.88
CA LYS A 158 2.17 -18.82 -6.15
C LYS A 158 2.03 -17.92 -4.94
N LEU A 159 0.94 -18.07 -4.18
CA LEU A 159 0.74 -17.33 -2.92
C LEU A 159 1.75 -17.77 -1.86
N ASP A 160 2.06 -19.07 -1.77
CA ASP A 160 3.06 -19.60 -0.86
C ASP A 160 4.45 -19.04 -1.17
N GLU A 161 4.83 -18.97 -2.46
CA GLU A 161 6.09 -18.35 -2.91
C GLU A 161 6.20 -16.88 -2.47
N VAL A 162 5.13 -16.11 -2.64
CA VAL A 162 5.08 -14.71 -2.22
C VAL A 162 5.15 -14.58 -0.69
N TYR A 163 4.42 -15.43 0.03
CA TYR A 163 4.45 -15.44 1.49
C TYR A 163 5.83 -15.80 2.04
N ASP A 164 6.48 -16.79 1.46
CA ASP A 164 7.87 -17.17 1.81
C ASP A 164 8.85 -16.00 1.57
N GLY A 165 8.61 -15.19 0.53
CA GLY A 165 9.34 -13.96 0.28
C GLY A 165 9.13 -12.95 1.42
N LEU A 166 7.87 -12.65 1.76
CA LEU A 166 7.51 -11.70 2.82
C LEU A 166 8.04 -12.08 4.21
N VAL A 167 8.23 -13.38 4.49
CA VAL A 167 8.81 -13.84 5.76
C VAL A 167 10.33 -13.67 5.81
N LYS A 168 10.99 -13.54 4.65
CA LYS A 168 12.46 -13.40 4.55
C LYS A 168 12.92 -11.96 4.55
N VAL A 169 12.08 -11.04 4.09
CA VAL A 169 12.26 -9.58 4.20
C VAL A 169 12.02 -9.14 5.65
#